data_f11d4933a07f1b8ea828ea4116bea384
#
_entry.id   f11d4933a07f1b8ea828ea4116bea384
#
_cell.length_a   1.000
_cell.length_b   1.000
_cell.length_c   1.000
_cell.angle_alpha   90.00
_cell.angle_beta   90.00
_cell.angle_gamma   90.00
#
_symmetry.space_group_name_H-M   'P 1'
#
loop_
_entity.id
_entity.type
_entity.pdbx_description
1 polymer ?
#
loop_
_entity_poly.entity_id
_entity_poly.type
_entity_poly.pdbx_seq_one_letter_code
_entity_poly.pdbx_strand_id
1 'polypeptide(L)'
;IVGYDTSGFSLIGTVNPQEITHSGIKVKNYGNVKFNGNTAIIGGDYVAYNGSNTQVGFKNSVKVLGTIRIENANISILSNDYVTKNEIATVMEGQSVEGNIATVETNGMRTASAEVRDGKVIATLSRQNVVDYVGEDASASTKNVAGNVEKVFEDLDNKIEKGIATEKEVLAARTLQTMATSTFTSATEVMSGEIYASAQALTLSQAQDVNRDLSNRFSRIDNLKNSKDDTEVWFSALGGAGKLRRDGYASADTRIVGGQAGIDKRFSPTTTLGLALNYSYAKANFDKYAGESKSDMVGLSLYGKQDLGNDFYFAGRLGVANVSSKVERELLTATGDRIEGKINHHDKMLSTYLEFGKKFNWFTPYVGISQDYLRRGSFDESTATWGIKADKKTYRATNFLVGARAEYVADKYKLYASLSHSINTDKRDLAYEGRFTGSSVAQKYYGVKQAKNTTWIGFGAFREITPAFGVYGNIDFRIESNKGRDSVISTGIQYRF
;
A
#
# COMPACT_ATOMS: atom_id res chain seq x y z
N ILE A 1 -37.02 21.12 24.18
CA ILE A 1 -38.07 21.62 25.08
C ILE A 1 -39.27 20.68 24.96
N VAL A 2 -39.72 20.15 26.09
CA VAL A 2 -40.98 19.39 26.16
C VAL A 2 -42.03 20.30 26.73
N GLY A 3 -43.05 20.61 25.91
CA GLY A 3 -44.18 21.37 26.31
C GLY A 3 -45.39 20.47 26.56
N TYR A 4 -46.12 20.69 27.62
CA TYR A 4 -47.38 20.02 27.92
C TYR A 4 -48.50 21.07 27.92
N ASP A 5 -49.50 20.81 27.14
CA ASP A 5 -50.77 21.62 27.17
C ASP A 5 -51.97 20.66 27.13
N THR A 6 -53.18 21.24 27.22
CA THR A 6 -54.43 20.48 27.18
C THR A 6 -54.70 19.76 25.87
N SER A 7 -53.94 20.07 24.81
CA SER A 7 -54.03 19.45 23.47
C SER A 7 -53.02 18.30 23.25
N GLY A 8 -52.14 18.08 24.21
CA GLY A 8 -51.17 17.00 24.16
C GLY A 8 -49.72 17.41 24.45
N PHE A 9 -48.83 16.48 24.19
CA PHE A 9 -47.38 16.63 24.37
C PHE A 9 -46.73 17.16 23.08
N SER A 10 -45.96 18.22 23.18
CA SER A 10 -45.20 18.77 22.06
C SER A 10 -43.70 18.57 22.31
N LEU A 11 -43.01 17.93 21.38
CA LEU A 11 -41.56 17.72 21.41
C LEU A 11 -40.93 18.69 20.42
N ILE A 12 -40.09 19.61 20.93
CA ILE A 12 -39.38 20.63 20.17
C ILE A 12 -37.89 20.50 20.47
N GLY A 13 -37.07 20.53 19.42
CA GLY A 13 -35.65 20.28 19.54
C GLY A 13 -35.31 18.77 19.44
N THR A 14 -34.20 18.33 20.02
CA THR A 14 -33.83 16.91 20.04
C THR A 14 -34.20 16.30 21.39
N VAL A 15 -34.99 15.24 21.38
CA VAL A 15 -35.39 14.47 22.57
C VAL A 15 -35.23 12.98 22.31
N ASN A 16 -34.96 12.21 23.35
CA ASN A 16 -34.72 10.77 23.31
C ASN A 16 -35.69 10.03 24.27
N PRO A 17 -36.99 9.97 23.96
CA PRO A 17 -37.93 9.27 24.82
C PRO A 17 -37.72 7.75 24.73
N GLN A 18 -37.74 7.06 25.85
CA GLN A 18 -37.81 5.57 25.90
C GLN A 18 -39.26 5.08 25.90
N GLU A 19 -40.13 5.77 26.62
CA GLU A 19 -41.51 5.45 26.74
C GLU A 19 -42.34 6.70 27.05
N ILE A 20 -43.54 6.82 26.43
CA ILE A 20 -44.52 7.84 26.69
C ILE A 20 -45.87 7.13 26.91
N THR A 21 -46.18 6.85 28.14
CA THR A 21 -47.28 5.89 28.52
C THR A 21 -48.60 6.55 28.89
N HIS A 22 -48.73 7.86 28.89
CA HIS A 22 -50.01 8.51 29.20
C HIS A 22 -51.06 8.23 28.13
N SER A 23 -52.12 7.51 28.56
CA SER A 23 -53.25 7.17 27.70
C SER A 23 -53.97 8.44 27.20
N GLY A 24 -54.31 8.50 25.90
CA GLY A 24 -55.05 9.60 25.29
C GLY A 24 -54.25 10.87 24.99
N ILE A 25 -52.93 10.90 25.24
CA ILE A 25 -52.10 12.04 24.94
C ILE A 25 -51.62 12.01 23.49
N LYS A 26 -51.75 13.15 22.79
CA LYS A 26 -51.19 13.35 21.47
C LYS A 26 -49.75 13.86 21.59
N VAL A 27 -48.80 13.09 21.05
CA VAL A 27 -47.38 13.51 20.93
C VAL A 27 -47.20 14.26 19.61
N LYS A 28 -46.79 15.52 19.69
CA LYS A 28 -46.55 16.37 18.53
C LYS A 28 -45.05 16.60 18.35
N ASN A 29 -44.49 16.11 17.25
CA ASN A 29 -43.08 16.27 16.91
C ASN A 29 -42.91 17.42 15.91
N TYR A 30 -42.26 18.50 16.33
CA TYR A 30 -41.87 19.64 15.51
C TYR A 30 -40.35 19.76 15.32
N GLY A 31 -39.57 18.81 15.89
CA GLY A 31 -38.13 18.83 15.89
C GLY A 31 -37.55 17.45 15.56
N ASN A 32 -36.74 16.95 16.45
CA ASN A 32 -36.05 15.68 16.25
C ASN A 32 -36.32 14.73 17.43
N VAL A 33 -37.07 13.68 17.21
CA VAL A 33 -37.38 12.65 18.20
C VAL A 33 -36.59 11.39 17.86
N LYS A 34 -35.78 10.91 18.80
CA LYS A 34 -34.91 9.72 18.65
C LYS A 34 -35.36 8.62 19.59
N PHE A 35 -35.89 7.55 19.04
CA PHE A 35 -36.20 6.32 19.77
C PHE A 35 -34.98 5.41 19.73
N ASN A 36 -34.14 5.50 20.75
CA ASN A 36 -32.90 4.73 20.85
C ASN A 36 -33.13 3.55 21.79
N GLY A 37 -32.84 2.32 21.34
CA GLY A 37 -32.90 1.13 22.17
C GLY A 37 -34.06 0.19 21.87
N ASN A 38 -34.64 -0.41 22.89
CA ASN A 38 -35.73 -1.38 22.76
C ASN A 38 -37.02 -0.73 22.27
N THR A 39 -38.02 -1.56 21.96
CA THR A 39 -39.34 -1.11 21.49
C THR A 39 -39.90 0.01 22.38
N ALA A 40 -40.17 1.16 21.77
CA ALA A 40 -40.82 2.29 22.46
C ALA A 40 -42.33 2.19 22.32
N ILE A 41 -43.07 2.67 23.36
CA ILE A 41 -44.54 2.67 23.38
C ILE A 41 -45.01 4.12 23.59
N ILE A 42 -45.96 4.54 22.74
CA ILE A 42 -46.67 5.83 22.88
C ILE A 42 -48.13 5.50 23.17
N GLY A 43 -48.62 5.93 24.34
CA GLY A 43 -49.97 5.60 24.84
C GLY A 43 -51.14 6.30 24.16
N GLY A 44 -50.89 7.25 23.24
CA GLY A 44 -51.92 7.98 22.48
C GLY A 44 -51.52 8.10 21.02
N ASP A 45 -51.83 9.27 20.40
CA ASP A 45 -51.45 9.54 19.01
C ASP A 45 -50.05 10.10 18.89
N TYR A 46 -49.42 9.88 17.72
CA TYR A 46 -48.15 10.50 17.33
C TYR A 46 -48.32 11.30 16.05
N VAL A 47 -47.88 12.55 16.06
CA VAL A 47 -47.94 13.43 14.88
C VAL A 47 -46.54 13.98 14.62
N ALA A 48 -45.96 13.65 13.46
CA ALA A 48 -44.73 14.22 12.98
C ALA A 48 -45.05 15.30 11.93
N TYR A 49 -44.69 16.54 12.25
CA TYR A 49 -44.99 17.70 11.39
C TYR A 49 -43.90 17.92 10.35
N ASN A 50 -44.26 18.68 9.30
CA ASN A 50 -43.36 19.03 8.20
C ASN A 50 -42.01 19.56 8.73
N GLY A 51 -40.93 19.07 8.20
CA GLY A 51 -39.56 19.41 8.59
C GLY A 51 -39.08 18.77 9.90
N SER A 52 -39.94 18.04 10.65
CA SER A 52 -39.50 17.23 11.79
C SER A 52 -38.83 15.94 11.34
N ASN A 53 -38.04 15.32 12.22
CA ASN A 53 -37.43 14.04 12.00
C ASN A 53 -37.78 13.04 13.12
N THR A 54 -38.15 11.84 12.73
CA THR A 54 -38.36 10.71 13.66
C THR A 54 -37.29 9.66 13.42
N GLN A 55 -36.38 9.49 14.38
CA GLN A 55 -35.34 8.48 14.30
C GLN A 55 -35.78 7.20 14.98
N VAL A 56 -35.78 6.09 14.26
CA VAL A 56 -36.19 4.75 14.73
C VAL A 56 -35.10 3.72 14.48
N GLY A 57 -35.08 2.68 15.28
CA GLY A 57 -34.25 1.50 15.03
C GLY A 57 -34.89 0.55 14.03
N PHE A 58 -34.12 -0.02 13.12
CA PHE A 58 -34.65 -0.92 12.07
C PHE A 58 -35.36 -2.15 12.63
N LYS A 59 -34.83 -2.73 13.72
CA LYS A 59 -35.44 -3.91 14.38
C LYS A 59 -36.17 -3.57 15.68
N ASN A 60 -36.26 -2.29 16.02
CA ASN A 60 -36.87 -1.81 17.26
C ASN A 60 -38.07 -0.92 16.91
N SER A 61 -39.22 -1.52 16.67
CA SER A 61 -40.39 -0.79 16.26
C SER A 61 -40.95 0.11 17.38
N VAL A 62 -41.45 1.28 17.01
CA VAL A 62 -42.19 2.19 17.87
C VAL A 62 -43.69 1.78 17.80
N LYS A 63 -44.27 1.41 18.93
CA LYS A 63 -45.68 1.08 19.02
C LYS A 63 -46.48 2.27 19.51
N VAL A 64 -47.45 2.71 18.71
CA VAL A 64 -48.36 3.80 19.02
C VAL A 64 -49.77 3.24 19.24
N LEU A 65 -50.35 3.41 20.42
CA LEU A 65 -51.67 2.87 20.73
C LEU A 65 -52.81 3.60 20.02
N GLY A 66 -52.59 4.79 19.50
CA GLY A 66 -53.47 5.59 18.69
C GLY A 66 -53.05 5.67 17.21
N THR A 67 -53.38 6.79 16.59
CA THR A 67 -53.06 7.10 15.20
C THR A 67 -51.65 7.68 15.05
N ILE A 68 -50.90 7.24 14.03
CA ILE A 68 -49.68 7.84 13.57
C ILE A 68 -50.03 8.75 12.38
N ARG A 69 -49.69 10.07 12.48
CA ARG A 69 -49.83 11.02 11.37
C ARG A 69 -48.45 11.54 11.00
N ILE A 70 -48.07 11.37 9.74
CA ILE A 70 -46.83 11.89 9.17
C ILE A 70 -47.13 12.97 8.16
N GLU A 71 -46.91 14.21 8.55
CA GLU A 71 -47.22 15.38 7.72
C GLU A 71 -45.97 15.85 6.98
N ASN A 72 -45.63 15.17 5.90
CA ASN A 72 -44.41 15.47 5.10
C ASN A 72 -43.15 15.60 5.99
N ALA A 73 -42.99 14.67 6.92
CA ALA A 73 -41.87 14.61 7.88
C ALA A 73 -40.80 13.62 7.44
N ASN A 74 -39.60 13.75 8.01
CA ASN A 74 -38.47 12.90 7.73
C ASN A 74 -38.42 11.69 8.68
N ILE A 75 -37.94 10.57 8.20
CA ILE A 75 -37.68 9.38 9.02
C ILE A 75 -36.20 8.98 8.86
N SER A 76 -35.52 8.84 9.99
CA SER A 76 -34.17 8.29 10.03
C SER A 76 -34.22 6.86 10.58
N ILE A 77 -33.80 5.87 9.78
CA ILE A 77 -33.83 4.45 10.12
C ILE A 77 -32.42 4.01 10.39
N LEU A 78 -32.10 3.70 11.65
CA LEU A 78 -30.77 3.30 12.07
C LEU A 78 -30.69 1.80 12.32
N SER A 79 -29.58 1.21 11.94
CA SER A 79 -29.24 -0.14 12.32
C SER A 79 -27.80 -0.23 12.80
N ASN A 80 -27.57 -0.96 13.88
CA ASN A 80 -26.24 -1.32 14.36
C ASN A 80 -25.84 -2.73 13.93
N ASP A 81 -26.72 -3.44 13.23
CA ASP A 81 -26.45 -4.78 12.71
C ASP A 81 -25.84 -4.69 11.30
N TYR A 82 -25.20 -5.77 10.87
CA TYR A 82 -24.87 -5.92 9.46
C TYR A 82 -26.16 -6.14 8.67
N VAL A 83 -26.34 -5.36 7.63
CA VAL A 83 -27.52 -5.40 6.74
C VAL A 83 -27.10 -5.99 5.39
N THR A 84 -27.84 -6.96 4.92
CA THR A 84 -27.72 -7.55 3.58
C THR A 84 -28.54 -6.76 2.54
N LYS A 85 -29.02 -7.37 1.47
CA LYS A 85 -29.85 -6.71 0.47
C LYS A 85 -31.35 -6.89 0.80
N ASN A 86 -32.11 -5.79 0.73
CA ASN A 86 -33.57 -5.78 0.82
C ASN A 86 -34.13 -6.40 2.11
N GLU A 87 -33.53 -6.08 3.25
CA GLU A 87 -34.13 -6.44 4.55
C GLU A 87 -35.32 -5.55 4.84
N ILE A 88 -36.42 -6.16 5.30
CA ILE A 88 -37.68 -5.48 5.55
C ILE A 88 -38.06 -5.61 7.03
N ALA A 89 -38.45 -4.49 7.64
CA ALA A 89 -38.93 -4.50 9.03
C ALA A 89 -40.01 -3.43 9.24
N THR A 90 -40.94 -3.72 10.20
CA THR A 90 -41.87 -2.70 10.71
C THR A 90 -41.12 -1.81 11.70
N VAL A 91 -41.05 -0.51 11.44
CA VAL A 91 -40.35 0.46 12.30
C VAL A 91 -41.28 1.29 13.18
N MET A 92 -42.54 1.47 12.73
CA MET A 92 -43.63 2.04 13.57
C MET A 92 -44.94 1.28 13.30
N GLU A 93 -45.74 1.14 14.33
CA GLU A 93 -47.04 0.48 14.26
C GLU A 93 -48.09 1.24 15.09
N GLY A 94 -49.27 1.51 14.52
CA GLY A 94 -50.37 2.21 15.15
C GLY A 94 -51.70 1.57 14.78
N GLN A 95 -52.84 2.09 15.37
CA GLN A 95 -54.18 1.71 14.93
C GLN A 95 -54.41 2.11 13.46
N SER A 96 -53.88 3.26 13.05
CA SER A 96 -53.81 3.69 11.68
C SER A 96 -52.56 4.52 11.47
N VAL A 97 -52.05 4.56 10.21
CA VAL A 97 -50.99 5.45 9.81
C VAL A 97 -51.48 6.28 8.64
N GLU A 98 -51.38 7.58 8.77
CA GLU A 98 -51.86 8.57 7.79
C GLU A 98 -50.73 9.51 7.34
N GLY A 99 -50.85 10.03 6.15
CA GLY A 99 -49.95 11.05 5.60
C GLY A 99 -48.84 10.49 4.74
N ASN A 100 -47.76 11.26 4.58
CA ASN A 100 -46.64 10.95 3.68
C ASN A 100 -45.29 11.26 4.31
N ILE A 101 -44.31 10.47 3.97
CA ILE A 101 -42.90 10.60 4.37
C ILE A 101 -42.19 11.50 3.35
N ALA A 102 -41.49 12.55 3.80
CA ALA A 102 -40.74 13.44 2.94
C ALA A 102 -39.40 12.82 2.49
N THR A 103 -38.58 12.42 3.46
CA THR A 103 -37.29 11.77 3.21
C THR A 103 -37.05 10.60 4.15
N VAL A 104 -36.30 9.63 3.69
CA VAL A 104 -35.84 8.51 4.49
C VAL A 104 -34.32 8.46 4.48
N GLU A 105 -33.70 8.48 5.65
CA GLU A 105 -32.25 8.45 5.82
C GLU A 105 -31.81 7.22 6.63
N THR A 106 -30.57 6.83 6.47
CA THR A 106 -29.97 5.74 7.25
C THR A 106 -28.49 6.00 7.49
N ASN A 107 -27.87 5.19 8.36
CA ASN A 107 -26.44 5.33 8.68
C ASN A 107 -25.56 4.37 7.87
N GLY A 108 -24.32 4.83 7.59
CA GLY A 108 -23.28 4.01 6.97
C GLY A 108 -23.53 3.66 5.50
N MET A 109 -22.99 2.53 5.06
CA MET A 109 -23.06 2.05 3.67
C MET A 109 -24.38 1.36 3.37
N ARG A 110 -25.48 2.11 3.49
CA ARG A 110 -26.83 1.58 3.31
C ARG A 110 -27.70 2.56 2.57
N THR A 111 -28.73 2.04 1.94
CA THR A 111 -29.87 2.80 1.43
C THR A 111 -31.12 2.39 2.20
N ALA A 112 -32.01 3.35 2.38
CA ALA A 112 -33.27 3.12 3.08
C ALA A 112 -34.46 3.65 2.27
N SER A 113 -35.57 2.93 2.37
CA SER A 113 -36.88 3.42 1.96
C SER A 113 -37.91 3.06 3.02
N ALA A 114 -39.02 3.76 3.07
CA ALA A 114 -40.13 3.44 3.95
C ALA A 114 -41.46 3.71 3.25
N GLU A 115 -42.43 2.88 3.53
CA GLU A 115 -43.79 3.01 3.05
C GLU A 115 -44.81 2.88 4.20
N VAL A 116 -45.94 3.55 4.01
CA VAL A 116 -47.10 3.44 4.91
C VAL A 116 -48.03 2.34 4.37
N ARG A 117 -48.26 1.28 5.12
CA ARG A 117 -49.13 0.20 4.73
C ARG A 117 -49.74 -0.49 5.94
N ASP A 118 -51.06 -0.71 5.89
CA ASP A 118 -51.83 -1.50 6.88
C ASP A 118 -51.58 -1.11 8.36
N GLY A 119 -51.62 0.19 8.66
CA GLY A 119 -51.41 0.71 10.01
C GLY A 119 -49.93 0.65 10.47
N LYS A 120 -49.01 0.50 9.54
CA LYS A 120 -47.56 0.36 9.80
C LYS A 120 -46.73 1.26 8.93
N VAL A 121 -45.59 1.64 9.45
CA VAL A 121 -44.46 2.17 8.65
C VAL A 121 -43.51 1.01 8.48
N ILE A 122 -43.36 0.57 7.23
CA ILE A 122 -42.51 -0.55 6.84
C ILE A 122 -41.27 0.02 6.19
N ALA A 123 -40.11 -0.31 6.70
CA ALA A 123 -38.83 0.11 6.19
C ALA A 123 -38.14 -1.02 5.43
N THR A 124 -37.46 -0.66 4.35
CA THR A 124 -36.53 -1.52 3.64
C THR A 124 -35.14 -0.94 3.75
N LEU A 125 -34.18 -1.70 4.30
CA LEU A 125 -32.76 -1.40 4.28
C LEU A 125 -32.06 -2.29 3.28
N SER A 126 -31.12 -1.72 2.58
CA SER A 126 -30.29 -2.47 1.65
C SER A 126 -28.83 -2.03 1.77
N ARG A 127 -27.93 -3.00 1.75
CA ARG A 127 -26.50 -2.73 1.69
C ARG A 127 -26.16 -1.99 0.37
N GLN A 128 -25.41 -0.94 0.48
CA GLN A 128 -24.82 -0.24 -0.67
C GLN A 128 -23.53 -0.94 -1.10
N ASN A 129 -23.21 -0.93 -2.39
CA ASN A 129 -21.93 -1.39 -2.89
C ASN A 129 -20.80 -0.50 -2.31
N VAL A 130 -19.75 -1.13 -1.81
CA VAL A 130 -18.67 -0.43 -1.09
C VAL A 130 -17.90 0.53 -2.01
N VAL A 131 -17.75 0.17 -3.30
CA VAL A 131 -17.06 1.03 -4.28
C VAL A 131 -17.90 2.28 -4.58
N ASP A 132 -19.22 2.12 -4.70
CA ASP A 132 -20.13 3.25 -4.92
C ASP A 132 -20.17 4.19 -3.70
N TYR A 133 -20.06 3.61 -2.49
CA TYR A 133 -20.06 4.37 -1.24
C TYR A 133 -18.87 5.32 -1.10
N VAL A 134 -17.67 4.91 -1.53
CA VAL A 134 -16.50 5.81 -1.50
C VAL A 134 -16.50 6.85 -2.61
N GLY A 135 -17.28 6.65 -3.67
CA GLY A 135 -17.50 7.61 -4.75
C GLY A 135 -16.41 7.62 -5.82
N GLU A 136 -16.71 8.33 -6.90
CA GLU A 136 -15.85 8.39 -8.09
C GLU A 136 -14.53 9.13 -7.86
N ASP A 137 -14.53 10.13 -6.97
CA ASP A 137 -13.36 10.96 -6.66
C ASP A 137 -12.38 10.30 -5.68
N ALA A 138 -12.69 9.11 -5.17
CA ALA A 138 -11.81 8.39 -4.27
C ALA A 138 -10.49 8.00 -4.95
N SER A 139 -9.40 7.95 -4.16
CA SER A 139 -8.08 7.55 -4.67
C SER A 139 -8.08 6.12 -5.23
N ALA A 140 -7.14 5.80 -6.11
CA ALA A 140 -6.97 4.45 -6.63
C ALA A 140 -6.78 3.42 -5.50
N SER A 141 -6.02 3.78 -4.46
CA SER A 141 -5.82 2.94 -3.27
C SER A 141 -7.13 2.67 -2.56
N THR A 142 -7.93 3.73 -2.26
CA THR A 142 -9.25 3.61 -1.62
C THR A 142 -10.20 2.72 -2.44
N LYS A 143 -10.29 2.95 -3.76
CA LYS A 143 -11.14 2.13 -4.64
C LYS A 143 -10.75 0.67 -4.67
N ASN A 144 -9.45 0.37 -4.70
CA ASN A 144 -8.94 -1.00 -4.68
C ASN A 144 -9.33 -1.71 -3.37
N VAL A 145 -9.17 -1.03 -2.23
CA VAL A 145 -9.56 -1.60 -0.92
C VAL A 145 -11.07 -1.74 -0.82
N ALA A 146 -11.85 -0.75 -1.27
CA ALA A 146 -13.31 -0.82 -1.31
C ALA A 146 -13.79 -2.03 -2.13
N GLY A 147 -13.17 -2.29 -3.29
CA GLY A 147 -13.45 -3.47 -4.10
C GLY A 147 -13.10 -4.79 -3.41
N ASN A 148 -12.04 -4.80 -2.61
CA ASN A 148 -11.69 -5.97 -1.80
C ASN A 148 -12.67 -6.19 -0.64
N VAL A 149 -13.11 -5.12 0.03
CA VAL A 149 -14.15 -5.19 1.08
C VAL A 149 -15.49 -5.64 0.49
N GLU A 150 -15.85 -5.15 -0.70
CA GLU A 150 -17.08 -5.58 -1.39
C GLU A 150 -17.12 -7.11 -1.57
N LYS A 151 -16.03 -7.72 -2.03
CA LYS A 151 -15.93 -9.18 -2.18
C LYS A 151 -16.10 -9.93 -0.85
N VAL A 152 -15.58 -9.36 0.26
CA VAL A 152 -15.78 -9.93 1.59
C VAL A 152 -17.24 -9.82 2.02
N PHE A 153 -17.90 -8.71 1.74
CA PHE A 153 -19.32 -8.53 2.02
C PHE A 153 -20.21 -9.46 1.19
N GLU A 154 -19.89 -9.67 -0.09
CA GLU A 154 -20.58 -10.64 -0.95
C GLU A 154 -20.44 -12.08 -0.43
N ASP A 155 -19.26 -12.48 0.02
CA ASP A 155 -19.05 -13.79 0.66
C ASP A 155 -19.83 -13.90 1.97
N LEU A 156 -19.84 -12.85 2.78
CA LEU A 156 -20.58 -12.80 4.04
C LEU A 156 -22.09 -12.86 3.81
N ASP A 157 -22.62 -12.12 2.83
CA ASP A 157 -24.05 -12.18 2.46
C ASP A 157 -24.47 -13.63 2.14
N ASN A 158 -23.65 -14.33 1.33
CA ASN A 158 -23.88 -15.75 1.01
C ASN A 158 -23.78 -16.67 2.23
N LYS A 159 -22.87 -16.39 3.17
CA LYS A 159 -22.73 -17.16 4.42
C LYS A 159 -23.90 -16.93 5.36
N ILE A 160 -24.42 -15.71 5.45
CA ILE A 160 -25.62 -15.37 6.23
C ILE A 160 -26.84 -16.10 5.67
N GLU A 161 -27.04 -16.08 4.35
CA GLU A 161 -28.13 -16.79 3.68
C GLU A 161 -28.09 -18.30 3.97
N LYS A 162 -26.89 -18.89 4.02
CA LYS A 162 -26.67 -20.31 4.33
C LYS A 162 -26.67 -20.64 5.83
N GLY A 163 -26.74 -19.63 6.71
CA GLY A 163 -26.69 -19.82 8.16
C GLY A 163 -25.31 -20.30 8.69
N ILE A 164 -24.23 -20.02 7.99
CA ILE A 164 -22.85 -20.44 8.34
C ILE A 164 -21.91 -19.28 8.66
N ALA A 165 -22.40 -18.04 8.64
CA ALA A 165 -21.62 -16.87 9.03
C ALA A 165 -21.24 -16.90 10.51
N THR A 166 -20.00 -16.56 10.83
CA THR A 166 -19.56 -16.48 12.23
C THR A 166 -19.82 -15.09 12.81
N GLU A 167 -20.05 -15.02 14.12
CA GLU A 167 -20.22 -13.74 14.82
C GLU A 167 -19.05 -12.77 14.61
N LYS A 168 -17.84 -13.30 14.51
CA LYS A 168 -16.64 -12.50 14.27
C LYS A 168 -16.64 -11.86 12.88
N GLU A 169 -17.04 -12.60 11.84
CA GLU A 169 -17.17 -12.07 10.48
C GLU A 169 -18.26 -10.99 10.43
N VAL A 170 -19.40 -11.24 11.05
CA VAL A 170 -20.51 -10.29 11.13
C VAL A 170 -20.09 -9.02 11.90
N LEU A 171 -19.40 -9.15 13.03
CA LEU A 171 -18.90 -8.02 13.82
C LEU A 171 -17.95 -7.14 12.98
N ALA A 172 -16.98 -7.74 12.32
CA ALA A 172 -16.03 -7.02 11.52
C ALA A 172 -16.70 -6.26 10.36
N ALA A 173 -17.62 -6.91 9.65
CA ALA A 173 -18.33 -6.32 8.53
C ALA A 173 -19.29 -5.19 8.97
N ARG A 174 -20.07 -5.40 10.05
CA ARG A 174 -20.98 -4.36 10.56
C ARG A 174 -20.23 -3.11 11.01
N THR A 175 -19.04 -3.28 11.61
CA THR A 175 -18.21 -2.17 12.05
C THR A 175 -17.83 -1.28 10.86
N LEU A 176 -17.39 -1.85 9.74
CA LEU A 176 -17.12 -1.09 8.53
C LEU A 176 -18.40 -0.50 7.91
N GLN A 177 -19.46 -1.30 7.83
CA GLN A 177 -20.70 -0.91 7.18
C GLN A 177 -21.40 0.28 7.88
N THR A 178 -21.21 0.44 9.18
CA THR A 178 -21.80 1.54 9.97
C THR A 178 -20.97 2.82 9.96
N MET A 179 -19.76 2.80 9.42
CA MET A 179 -18.89 3.98 9.35
C MET A 179 -19.46 5.05 8.43
N ALA A 180 -19.32 6.33 8.81
CA ALA A 180 -19.52 7.43 7.90
C ALA A 180 -18.44 7.42 6.79
N THR A 181 -18.73 8.01 5.62
CA THR A 181 -17.84 7.98 4.45
C THR A 181 -16.42 8.42 4.76
N SER A 182 -16.23 9.51 5.51
CA SER A 182 -14.90 10.00 5.87
C SER A 182 -14.12 9.02 6.77
N THR A 183 -14.80 8.40 7.73
CA THR A 183 -14.21 7.40 8.63
C THR A 183 -13.85 6.14 7.86
N PHE A 184 -14.73 5.69 6.97
CA PHE A 184 -14.47 4.52 6.14
C PHE A 184 -13.32 4.76 5.15
N THR A 185 -13.26 5.93 4.51
CA THR A 185 -12.13 6.29 3.63
C THR A 185 -10.80 6.23 4.39
N SER A 186 -10.76 6.77 5.61
CA SER A 186 -9.57 6.64 6.47
C SER A 186 -9.27 5.19 6.86
N ALA A 187 -10.29 4.37 7.09
CA ALA A 187 -10.11 2.94 7.36
C ALA A 187 -9.55 2.18 6.14
N THR A 188 -10.01 2.49 4.91
CA THR A 188 -9.47 1.88 3.69
C THR A 188 -7.99 2.19 3.50
N GLU A 189 -7.55 3.36 3.91
CA GLU A 189 -6.14 3.72 3.89
C GLU A 189 -5.29 2.79 4.77
N VAL A 190 -5.77 2.49 5.98
CA VAL A 190 -5.11 1.56 6.92
C VAL A 190 -5.19 0.11 6.42
N MET A 191 -6.27 -0.28 5.74
CA MET A 191 -6.46 -1.62 5.17
C MET A 191 -5.72 -1.83 3.86
N SER A 192 -5.15 -0.78 3.27
CA SER A 192 -4.37 -0.86 2.04
C SER A 192 -3.11 -1.70 2.24
N GLY A 193 -2.90 -2.65 1.36
CA GLY A 193 -1.68 -3.46 1.33
C GLY A 193 -0.59 -2.91 0.41
N GLU A 194 -0.70 -1.68 -0.05
CA GLU A 194 0.22 -1.06 -1.01
C GLU A 194 1.67 -0.99 -0.51
N ILE A 195 1.89 -0.91 0.81
CA ILE A 195 3.22 -0.87 1.40
C ILE A 195 4.06 -2.10 1.05
N TYR A 196 3.44 -3.27 0.87
CA TYR A 196 4.17 -4.49 0.49
C TYR A 196 4.66 -4.44 -0.96
N ALA A 197 3.92 -3.84 -1.89
CA ALA A 197 4.43 -3.55 -3.23
C ALA A 197 5.55 -2.51 -3.18
N SER A 198 5.43 -1.49 -2.35
CA SER A 198 6.45 -0.45 -2.16
C SER A 198 7.72 -0.99 -1.47
N ALA A 199 7.59 -1.94 -0.55
CA ALA A 199 8.74 -2.63 0.05
C ALA A 199 9.52 -3.43 -1.00
N GLN A 200 8.84 -4.04 -1.98
CA GLN A 200 9.51 -4.71 -3.10
C GLN A 200 10.26 -3.70 -3.98
N ALA A 201 9.66 -2.55 -4.24
CA ALA A 201 10.33 -1.47 -4.97
C ALA A 201 11.58 -0.96 -4.25
N LEU A 202 11.53 -0.84 -2.92
CA LEU A 202 12.69 -0.50 -2.09
C LEU A 202 13.81 -1.53 -2.22
N THR A 203 13.49 -2.82 -2.10
CA THR A 203 14.47 -3.91 -2.24
C THR A 203 15.12 -3.94 -3.63
N LEU A 204 14.33 -3.77 -4.69
CA LEU A 204 14.86 -3.68 -6.06
C LEU A 204 15.73 -2.44 -6.25
N SER A 205 15.35 -1.30 -5.68
CA SER A 205 16.14 -0.08 -5.67
C SER A 205 17.48 -0.28 -4.94
N GLN A 206 17.45 -0.87 -3.75
CA GLN A 206 18.63 -1.20 -2.96
C GLN A 206 19.61 -2.08 -3.74
N ALA A 207 19.12 -3.11 -4.43
CA ALA A 207 19.94 -3.96 -5.27
C ALA A 207 20.55 -3.19 -6.45
N GLN A 208 19.81 -2.29 -7.07
CA GLN A 208 20.33 -1.44 -8.17
C GLN A 208 21.48 -0.57 -7.69
N ASP A 209 21.38 0.03 -6.49
CA ASP A 209 22.41 0.89 -5.94
C ASP A 209 23.70 0.11 -5.63
N VAL A 210 23.58 -1.06 -5.00
CA VAL A 210 24.70 -1.98 -4.74
C VAL A 210 25.34 -2.46 -6.04
N ASN A 211 24.51 -2.86 -7.01
CA ASN A 211 24.95 -3.33 -8.31
C ASN A 211 25.61 -2.21 -9.15
N ARG A 212 25.19 -0.95 -8.95
CA ARG A 212 25.81 0.20 -9.60
C ARG A 212 27.26 0.39 -9.16
N ASP A 213 27.52 0.28 -7.86
CA ASP A 213 28.88 0.35 -7.34
C ASP A 213 29.79 -0.78 -7.90
N LEU A 214 29.24 -2.00 -8.00
CA LEU A 214 29.97 -3.12 -8.61
C LEU A 214 30.18 -2.91 -10.13
N SER A 215 29.24 -2.31 -10.84
CA SER A 215 29.43 -1.95 -12.26
C SER A 215 30.50 -0.88 -12.44
N ASN A 216 30.64 0.05 -11.50
CA ASN A 216 31.74 1.02 -11.48
C ASN A 216 33.11 0.34 -11.31
N ARG A 217 33.16 -0.85 -10.69
CA ARG A 217 34.39 -1.66 -10.60
C ARG A 217 34.96 -2.01 -11.97
N PHE A 218 34.13 -2.25 -12.98
CA PHE A 218 34.63 -2.57 -14.34
C PHE A 218 35.53 -1.47 -14.93
N SER A 219 35.31 -0.22 -14.55
CA SER A 219 36.17 0.91 -14.96
C SER A 219 37.45 1.01 -14.14
N ARG A 220 37.53 0.33 -12.99
CA ARG A 220 38.69 0.43 -12.07
C ARG A 220 39.61 -0.79 -12.09
N ILE A 221 39.24 -1.89 -12.73
CA ILE A 221 40.01 -3.15 -12.74
C ILE A 221 41.47 -2.92 -13.18
N ASP A 222 41.71 -2.04 -14.17
CA ASP A 222 43.01 -1.84 -14.75
C ASP A 222 43.71 -0.54 -14.26
N ASN A 223 43.26 0.06 -13.16
CA ASN A 223 43.78 1.33 -12.70
C ASN A 223 45.14 1.25 -12.00
N LEU A 224 45.42 0.18 -11.28
CA LEU A 224 46.74 -0.05 -10.66
C LEU A 224 47.66 -0.83 -11.59
N LYS A 225 48.88 -0.31 -11.76
CA LYS A 225 49.85 -0.77 -12.78
C LYS A 225 50.93 -1.69 -12.20
N ASN A 226 50.80 -2.19 -10.97
CA ASN A 226 51.79 -3.12 -10.45
C ASN A 226 51.80 -4.41 -11.30
N SER A 227 52.85 -4.62 -12.07
CA SER A 227 52.94 -5.68 -13.08
C SER A 227 53.36 -7.06 -12.53
N LYS A 228 53.70 -7.16 -11.23
CA LYS A 228 54.18 -8.41 -10.66
C LYS A 228 53.06 -9.28 -10.11
N ASP A 229 51.92 -8.67 -9.76
CA ASP A 229 50.84 -9.33 -9.07
C ASP A 229 49.52 -9.14 -9.79
N ASP A 230 48.80 -10.22 -9.96
CA ASP A 230 47.55 -10.27 -10.76
C ASP A 230 46.28 -10.24 -9.90
N THR A 231 46.46 -10.13 -8.58
CA THR A 231 45.34 -10.15 -7.62
C THR A 231 45.15 -8.77 -7.01
N GLU A 232 43.89 -8.33 -6.95
CA GLU A 232 43.52 -7.08 -6.34
C GLU A 232 42.36 -7.28 -5.34
N VAL A 233 42.48 -6.69 -4.17
CA VAL A 233 41.40 -6.57 -3.20
C VAL A 233 40.89 -5.14 -3.18
N TRP A 234 39.58 -4.99 -2.97
CA TRP A 234 38.97 -3.67 -2.91
C TRP A 234 37.85 -3.66 -1.87
N PHE A 235 37.54 -2.47 -1.37
CA PHE A 235 36.47 -2.22 -0.46
C PHE A 235 35.78 -0.90 -0.85
N SER A 236 34.44 -0.89 -0.85
CA SER A 236 33.58 0.28 -1.04
C SER A 236 32.65 0.45 0.16
N ALA A 237 32.54 1.67 0.66
CA ALA A 237 31.43 2.11 1.47
C ALA A 237 30.45 2.88 0.59
N LEU A 238 29.14 2.65 0.75
CA LEU A 238 28.11 3.33 -0.01
C LEU A 238 27.04 3.94 0.88
N GLY A 239 26.49 5.07 0.47
CA GLY A 239 25.38 5.73 1.10
C GLY A 239 24.56 6.47 0.07
N GLY A 240 23.26 6.54 0.28
CA GLY A 240 22.37 7.19 -0.65
C GLY A 240 21.07 7.64 -0.04
N ALA A 241 20.38 8.51 -0.75
CA ALA A 241 19.07 9.00 -0.41
C ALA A 241 18.25 9.27 -1.68
N GLY A 242 16.97 9.00 -1.60
CA GLY A 242 16.09 9.15 -2.74
C GLY A 242 14.63 9.29 -2.38
N LYS A 243 13.79 9.20 -3.40
CA LYS A 243 12.33 9.29 -3.28
C LYS A 243 11.66 8.26 -4.16
N LEU A 244 10.76 7.50 -3.56
CA LEU A 244 9.76 6.73 -4.29
C LEU A 244 8.52 7.60 -4.47
N ARG A 245 8.19 7.97 -5.70
CA ARG A 245 6.97 8.74 -6.02
C ARG A 245 6.00 7.89 -6.77
N ARG A 246 4.70 8.04 -6.44
CA ARG A 246 3.66 7.11 -6.90
C ARG A 246 2.35 7.84 -7.19
N ASP A 247 1.78 7.57 -8.36
CA ASP A 247 0.47 8.11 -8.72
C ASP A 247 -0.63 7.32 -7.99
N GLY A 248 -1.35 7.99 -7.07
CA GLY A 248 -2.47 7.42 -6.31
C GLY A 248 -2.08 6.54 -5.11
N TYR A 249 -0.77 6.37 -4.83
CA TYR A 249 -0.25 5.62 -3.68
C TYR A 249 0.66 6.50 -2.83
N ALA A 250 0.98 6.06 -1.61
CA ALA A 250 1.88 6.78 -0.74
C ALA A 250 3.30 6.84 -1.33
N SER A 251 3.87 8.04 -1.34
CA SER A 251 5.29 8.28 -1.67
C SER A 251 6.16 7.99 -0.46
N ALA A 252 7.47 7.81 -0.68
CA ALA A 252 8.41 7.60 0.41
C ALA A 252 9.72 8.34 0.17
N ASP A 253 10.32 8.78 1.28
CA ASP A 253 11.72 9.12 1.33
C ASP A 253 12.53 7.87 1.65
N THR A 254 13.60 7.62 0.88
CA THR A 254 14.44 6.44 1.00
C THR A 254 15.85 6.79 1.42
N ARG A 255 16.49 5.89 2.14
CA ARG A 255 17.91 5.96 2.49
C ARG A 255 18.54 4.59 2.37
N ILE A 256 19.78 4.55 1.95
CA ILE A 256 20.61 3.34 1.90
C ILE A 256 21.97 3.63 2.52
N VAL A 257 22.48 2.66 3.25
CA VAL A 257 23.87 2.61 3.71
C VAL A 257 24.38 1.18 3.53
N GLY A 258 25.66 1.01 3.24
CA GLY A 258 26.22 -0.31 3.10
C GLY A 258 27.67 -0.32 2.70
N GLY A 259 28.13 -1.46 2.29
CA GLY A 259 29.50 -1.67 1.80
C GLY A 259 29.62 -2.94 0.99
N GLN A 260 30.68 -2.98 0.21
CA GLN A 260 31.10 -4.14 -0.55
C GLN A 260 32.61 -4.37 -0.35
N ALA A 261 32.99 -5.61 -0.38
CA ALA A 261 34.41 -6.01 -0.44
C ALA A 261 34.56 -7.07 -1.52
N GLY A 262 35.59 -6.97 -2.29
CA GLY A 262 35.83 -7.92 -3.37
C GLY A 262 37.31 -8.23 -3.57
N ILE A 263 37.52 -9.34 -4.25
CA ILE A 263 38.82 -9.79 -4.73
C ILE A 263 38.67 -10.20 -6.18
N ASP A 264 39.55 -9.73 -7.01
CA ASP A 264 39.63 -10.19 -8.39
C ASP A 264 41.06 -10.52 -8.81
N LYS A 265 41.16 -11.41 -9.76
CA LYS A 265 42.42 -11.88 -10.30
C LYS A 265 42.40 -11.82 -11.81
N ARG A 266 43.50 -11.34 -12.36
CA ARG A 266 43.78 -11.41 -13.79
C ARG A 266 44.38 -12.78 -14.12
N PHE A 267 43.57 -13.66 -14.72
CA PHE A 267 43.97 -15.01 -15.11
C PHE A 267 44.73 -15.05 -16.41
N SER A 268 44.55 -14.04 -17.25
CA SER A 268 45.30 -13.83 -18.48
C SER A 268 45.37 -12.33 -18.78
N PRO A 269 46.18 -11.87 -19.75
CA PRO A 269 46.18 -10.45 -20.15
C PRO A 269 44.80 -9.89 -20.53
N THR A 270 43.85 -10.76 -20.88
CA THR A 270 42.53 -10.37 -21.39
C THR A 270 41.37 -10.74 -20.46
N THR A 271 41.64 -11.51 -19.39
CA THR A 271 40.58 -12.09 -18.54
C THR A 271 40.78 -11.76 -17.08
N THR A 272 39.83 -11.05 -16.48
CA THR A 272 39.76 -10.79 -15.03
C THR A 272 38.46 -11.35 -14.48
N LEU A 273 38.54 -12.14 -13.41
CA LEU A 273 37.39 -12.69 -12.67
C LEU A 273 37.51 -12.32 -11.20
N GLY A 274 36.38 -12.07 -10.56
CA GLY A 274 36.34 -11.70 -9.15
C GLY A 274 35.07 -12.13 -8.43
N LEU A 275 35.17 -12.05 -7.11
CA LEU A 275 34.08 -12.28 -6.16
C LEU A 275 33.90 -11.02 -5.31
N ALA A 276 32.66 -10.67 -5.01
CA ALA A 276 32.33 -9.58 -4.11
C ALA A 276 31.25 -10.01 -3.12
N LEU A 277 31.44 -9.61 -1.87
CA LEU A 277 30.47 -9.73 -0.80
C LEU A 277 29.94 -8.35 -0.47
N ASN A 278 28.62 -8.22 -0.27
CA ASN A 278 28.00 -6.96 0.10
C ASN A 278 27.07 -7.12 1.30
N TYR A 279 26.95 -6.03 2.06
CA TYR A 279 25.90 -5.79 3.03
C TYR A 279 25.34 -4.40 2.80
N SER A 280 24.02 -4.27 2.87
CA SER A 280 23.37 -2.97 2.85
C SER A 280 22.09 -2.96 3.68
N TYR A 281 21.78 -1.80 4.21
CA TYR A 281 20.53 -1.50 4.89
C TYR A 281 19.82 -0.39 4.14
N ALA A 282 18.54 -0.57 3.84
CA ALA A 282 17.70 0.45 3.23
C ALA A 282 16.46 0.69 4.08
N LYS A 283 15.99 1.92 4.08
CA LYS A 283 14.77 2.34 4.77
C LYS A 283 13.93 3.23 3.87
N ALA A 284 12.61 3.02 3.89
CA ALA A 284 11.61 3.89 3.29
C ALA A 284 10.62 4.35 4.36
N ASN A 285 10.45 5.66 4.50
CA ASN A 285 9.40 6.27 5.31
C ASN A 285 8.31 6.76 4.37
N PHE A 286 7.13 6.16 4.48
CA PHE A 286 5.99 6.47 3.63
C PHE A 286 5.19 7.63 4.17
N ASP A 287 4.69 8.46 3.26
CA ASP A 287 3.77 9.53 3.58
C ASP A 287 2.43 8.96 4.08
N LYS A 288 1.71 9.79 4.83
CA LYS A 288 0.39 9.47 5.38
C LYS A 288 0.41 8.22 6.28
N TYR A 289 -0.49 7.30 6.03
CA TYR A 289 -0.83 6.10 6.80
C TYR A 289 0.01 4.87 6.44
N ALA A 290 0.88 4.97 5.46
CA ALA A 290 1.50 3.75 4.89
C ALA A 290 2.64 3.18 5.74
N GLY A 291 3.14 3.91 6.74
CA GLY A 291 4.13 3.38 7.67
C GLY A 291 5.57 3.41 7.16
N GLU A 292 6.38 2.44 7.55
CA GLU A 292 7.78 2.33 7.13
C GLU A 292 8.16 0.91 6.71
N SER A 293 9.14 0.83 5.81
CA SER A 293 9.77 -0.44 5.41
C SER A 293 11.27 -0.36 5.59
N LYS A 294 11.86 -1.42 6.11
CA LYS A 294 13.30 -1.62 6.29
C LYS A 294 13.73 -2.87 5.55
N SER A 295 14.94 -2.86 5.01
CA SER A 295 15.49 -3.98 4.24
C SER A 295 16.97 -4.15 4.55
N ASP A 296 17.33 -5.29 5.11
CA ASP A 296 18.71 -5.75 5.30
C ASP A 296 19.05 -6.76 4.22
N MET A 297 20.08 -6.47 3.43
CA MET A 297 20.50 -7.30 2.30
C MET A 297 21.95 -7.77 2.51
N VAL A 298 22.17 -9.08 2.38
CA VAL A 298 23.50 -9.70 2.30
C VAL A 298 23.60 -10.44 0.98
N GLY A 299 24.61 -10.13 0.18
CA GLY A 299 24.75 -10.68 -1.15
C GLY A 299 26.18 -11.11 -1.48
N LEU A 300 26.26 -12.06 -2.40
CA LEU A 300 27.50 -12.56 -3.01
C LEU A 300 27.39 -12.41 -4.51
N SER A 301 28.42 -11.87 -5.15
CA SER A 301 28.47 -11.69 -6.60
C SER A 301 29.75 -12.26 -7.19
N LEU A 302 29.61 -12.99 -8.29
CA LEU A 302 30.68 -13.32 -9.22
C LEU A 302 30.66 -12.26 -10.33
N TYR A 303 31.80 -11.71 -10.68
CA TYR A 303 31.91 -10.75 -11.75
C TYR A 303 33.17 -10.95 -12.59
N GLY A 304 33.20 -10.37 -13.76
CA GLY A 304 34.38 -10.47 -14.62
C GLY A 304 34.33 -9.58 -15.83
N LYS A 305 35.48 -9.45 -16.43
CA LYS A 305 35.70 -8.71 -17.69
C LYS A 305 36.60 -9.52 -18.60
N GLN A 306 36.24 -9.59 -19.88
CA GLN A 306 36.94 -10.27 -20.94
C GLN A 306 37.19 -9.32 -22.09
N ASP A 307 38.48 -9.01 -22.38
CA ASP A 307 38.87 -8.28 -23.57
C ASP A 307 38.91 -9.22 -24.78
N LEU A 308 38.31 -8.78 -25.90
CA LEU A 308 38.10 -9.59 -27.09
C LEU A 308 39.08 -9.23 -28.23
N GLY A 309 39.95 -8.22 -28.03
CA GLY A 309 40.77 -7.63 -29.06
C GLY A 309 40.06 -6.46 -29.81
N ASN A 310 40.85 -5.64 -30.50
CA ASN A 310 40.35 -4.45 -31.18
C ASN A 310 39.54 -3.51 -30.26
N ASP A 311 39.91 -3.46 -28.97
CA ASP A 311 39.25 -2.66 -27.91
C ASP A 311 37.80 -3.07 -27.57
N PHE A 312 37.32 -4.18 -28.08
CA PHE A 312 36.04 -4.76 -27.66
C PHE A 312 36.17 -5.56 -26.36
N TYR A 313 35.13 -5.55 -25.57
CA TYR A 313 35.08 -6.33 -24.33
C TYR A 313 33.69 -6.81 -23.98
N PHE A 314 33.62 -7.86 -23.17
CA PHE A 314 32.47 -8.23 -22.36
C PHE A 314 32.79 -7.97 -20.90
N ALA A 315 31.78 -7.53 -20.14
CA ALA A 315 31.80 -7.53 -18.69
C ALA A 315 30.46 -8.00 -18.15
N GLY A 316 30.50 -8.68 -17.03
CA GLY A 316 29.27 -9.23 -16.47
C GLY A 316 29.38 -9.56 -14.99
N ARG A 317 28.23 -9.79 -14.38
CA ARG A 317 28.09 -10.24 -13.00
C ARG A 317 26.89 -11.16 -12.81
N LEU A 318 27.02 -12.04 -11.86
CA LEU A 318 25.96 -12.90 -11.35
C LEU A 318 25.96 -12.78 -9.82
N GLY A 319 24.83 -12.32 -9.25
CA GLY A 319 24.71 -12.10 -7.82
C GLY A 319 23.51 -12.80 -7.22
N VAL A 320 23.67 -13.27 -5.98
CA VAL A 320 22.60 -13.80 -5.14
C VAL A 320 22.55 -13.01 -3.85
N ALA A 321 21.36 -12.79 -3.29
CA ALA A 321 21.20 -12.09 -2.02
C ALA A 321 20.06 -12.67 -1.20
N ASN A 322 20.25 -12.65 0.12
CA ASN A 322 19.19 -12.82 1.09
C ASN A 322 18.80 -11.46 1.66
N VAL A 323 17.50 -11.23 1.77
CA VAL A 323 16.93 -9.97 2.23
C VAL A 323 16.01 -10.24 3.40
N SER A 324 16.24 -9.55 4.51
CA SER A 324 15.31 -9.50 5.64
C SER A 324 14.56 -8.18 5.58
N SER A 325 13.26 -8.26 5.29
CA SER A 325 12.38 -7.09 5.16
C SER A 325 11.50 -6.98 6.39
N LYS A 326 11.36 -5.76 6.91
CA LYS A 326 10.50 -5.44 8.03
C LYS A 326 9.56 -4.32 7.62
N VAL A 327 8.26 -4.55 7.80
CA VAL A 327 7.20 -3.58 7.53
C VAL A 327 6.51 -3.23 8.85
N GLU A 328 6.42 -1.95 9.15
CA GLU A 328 5.73 -1.41 10.31
C GLU A 328 4.62 -0.47 9.83
N ARG A 329 3.37 -0.75 10.22
CA ARG A 329 2.20 0.04 9.84
C ARG A 329 1.05 -0.13 10.82
N GLU A 330 0.06 0.75 10.75
CA GLU A 330 -1.20 0.54 11.45
C GLU A 330 -2.03 -0.58 10.80
N LEU A 331 -2.73 -1.34 11.62
CA LEU A 331 -3.69 -2.38 11.24
C LEU A 331 -5.05 -2.08 11.87
N LEU A 332 -6.13 -2.56 11.24
CA LEU A 332 -7.50 -2.36 11.70
C LEU A 332 -8.07 -3.65 12.30
N THR A 333 -8.60 -3.57 13.52
CA THR A 333 -9.26 -4.69 14.20
C THR A 333 -10.71 -4.87 13.76
N ALA A 334 -11.36 -5.95 14.20
CA ALA A 334 -12.79 -6.19 13.95
C ALA A 334 -13.70 -5.11 14.55
N THR A 335 -13.27 -4.43 15.61
CA THR A 335 -14.02 -3.35 16.28
C THR A 335 -13.71 -1.97 15.72
N GLY A 336 -12.82 -1.87 14.71
CA GLY A 336 -12.46 -0.62 14.08
C GLY A 336 -11.32 0.13 14.79
N ASP A 337 -10.70 -0.48 15.80
CA ASP A 337 -9.56 0.09 16.49
C ASP A 337 -8.30 -0.05 15.64
N ARG A 338 -7.41 0.94 15.74
CA ARG A 338 -6.10 0.90 15.07
C ARG A 338 -5.06 0.39 16.03
N ILE A 339 -4.30 -0.60 15.58
CA ILE A 339 -3.18 -1.17 16.33
C ILE A 339 -1.90 -1.13 15.50
N GLU A 340 -0.75 -1.09 16.16
CA GLU A 340 0.55 -1.17 15.49
C GLU A 340 0.83 -2.60 15.02
N GLY A 341 1.15 -2.75 13.73
CA GLY A 341 1.57 -4.02 13.13
C GLY A 341 3.06 -3.99 12.75
N LYS A 342 3.76 -5.08 13.07
CA LYS A 342 5.18 -5.30 12.71
C LYS A 342 5.31 -6.67 12.09
N ILE A 343 5.70 -6.71 10.83
CA ILE A 343 5.82 -7.96 10.07
C ILE A 343 7.21 -8.05 9.46
N ASN A 344 7.80 -9.22 9.61
CA ASN A 344 9.05 -9.60 8.94
C ASN A 344 8.76 -10.62 7.85
N HIS A 345 9.41 -10.46 6.70
CA HIS A 345 9.48 -11.50 5.69
C HIS A 345 10.91 -11.62 5.14
N HIS A 346 11.25 -12.82 4.68
CA HIS A 346 12.56 -13.11 4.12
C HIS A 346 12.45 -13.32 2.63
N ASP A 347 13.25 -12.57 1.89
CA ASP A 347 13.24 -12.56 0.44
C ASP A 347 14.58 -13.10 -0.08
N LYS A 348 14.53 -13.60 -1.31
CA LYS A 348 15.71 -14.04 -2.05
C LYS A 348 15.80 -13.31 -3.35
N MET A 349 17.00 -12.93 -3.73
CA MET A 349 17.24 -12.23 -4.97
C MET A 349 18.32 -12.89 -5.80
N LEU A 350 18.12 -12.93 -7.11
CA LEU A 350 19.09 -13.31 -8.12
C LEU A 350 19.19 -12.14 -9.10
N SER A 351 20.40 -11.66 -9.31
CA SER A 351 20.69 -10.55 -10.24
C SER A 351 21.73 -10.98 -11.27
N THR A 352 21.45 -10.73 -12.52
CA THR A 352 22.40 -10.96 -13.62
C THR A 352 22.57 -9.69 -14.42
N TYR A 353 23.78 -9.51 -14.95
CA TYR A 353 24.13 -8.38 -15.82
C TYR A 353 25.20 -8.80 -16.81
N LEU A 354 25.05 -8.37 -18.06
CA LEU A 354 26.03 -8.53 -19.11
C LEU A 354 26.09 -7.26 -19.93
N GLU A 355 27.28 -6.76 -20.21
CA GLU A 355 27.51 -5.66 -21.12
C GLU A 355 28.55 -6.01 -22.19
N PHE A 356 28.37 -5.45 -23.36
CA PHE A 356 29.30 -5.48 -24.47
C PHE A 356 29.64 -4.05 -24.89
N GLY A 357 30.90 -3.74 -24.96
CA GLY A 357 31.35 -2.39 -25.30
C GLY A 357 32.59 -2.36 -26.13
N LYS A 358 32.91 -1.15 -26.61
CA LYS A 358 34.15 -0.86 -27.31
C LYS A 358 34.84 0.37 -26.72
N LYS A 359 36.10 0.26 -26.38
CA LYS A 359 36.89 1.37 -25.88
C LYS A 359 37.47 2.17 -27.05
N PHE A 360 37.08 3.44 -27.15
CA PHE A 360 37.76 4.42 -27.97
C PHE A 360 38.54 5.30 -27.02
N ASN A 361 39.73 5.62 -27.26
CA ASN A 361 40.60 6.47 -26.45
C ASN A 361 40.05 6.89 -25.06
N TRP A 362 39.25 7.97 -25.00
CA TRP A 362 38.63 8.51 -23.77
C TRP A 362 37.15 8.13 -23.59
N PHE A 363 36.54 7.44 -24.54
CA PHE A 363 35.10 7.18 -24.61
C PHE A 363 34.82 5.70 -24.86
N THR A 364 33.88 5.15 -24.11
CA THR A 364 33.51 3.74 -24.16
C THR A 364 31.98 3.59 -24.25
N PRO A 365 31.40 3.50 -25.46
CA PRO A 365 30.00 3.11 -25.60
C PRO A 365 29.80 1.62 -25.30
N TYR A 366 28.65 1.29 -24.76
CA TYR A 366 28.28 -0.09 -24.47
C TYR A 366 26.76 -0.31 -24.55
N VAL A 367 26.38 -1.55 -24.76
CA VAL A 367 25.03 -2.05 -24.65
C VAL A 367 24.99 -3.15 -23.59
N GLY A 368 23.86 -3.35 -22.95
CA GLY A 368 23.79 -4.36 -21.92
C GLY A 368 22.38 -4.89 -21.69
N ILE A 369 22.33 -5.94 -20.92
CA ILE A 369 21.11 -6.57 -20.44
C ILE A 369 21.28 -6.88 -18.95
N SER A 370 20.25 -6.59 -18.16
CA SER A 370 20.15 -7.04 -16.76
C SER A 370 18.87 -7.80 -16.52
N GLN A 371 18.92 -8.75 -15.60
CA GLN A 371 17.75 -9.49 -15.16
C GLN A 371 17.81 -9.67 -13.65
N ASP A 372 16.74 -9.24 -12.98
CA ASP A 372 16.57 -9.37 -11.55
C ASP A 372 15.35 -10.23 -11.27
N TYR A 373 15.51 -11.22 -10.38
CA TYR A 373 14.44 -12.02 -9.80
C TYR A 373 14.39 -11.77 -8.31
N LEU A 374 13.27 -11.26 -7.82
CA LEU A 374 13.00 -11.08 -6.40
C LEU A 374 11.89 -12.03 -5.97
N ARG A 375 12.19 -13.01 -5.11
CA ARG A 375 11.22 -13.88 -4.49
C ARG A 375 10.90 -13.38 -3.10
N ARG A 376 9.80 -12.64 -2.96
CA ARG A 376 9.28 -12.19 -1.67
C ARG A 376 8.76 -13.38 -0.87
N GLY A 377 9.13 -13.44 0.42
CA GLY A 377 8.60 -14.40 1.37
C GLY A 377 7.12 -14.19 1.69
N SER A 378 6.47 -15.19 2.26
CA SER A 378 5.11 -15.05 2.80
C SER A 378 5.09 -14.15 4.02
N PHE A 379 3.95 -13.53 4.29
CA PHE A 379 3.71 -12.74 5.50
C PHE A 379 2.27 -12.89 5.99
N ASP A 380 2.05 -12.62 7.29
CA ASP A 380 0.76 -12.80 7.95
C ASP A 380 0.58 -11.74 9.04
N GLU A 381 -0.39 -10.84 8.86
CA GLU A 381 -0.78 -9.80 9.81
C GLU A 381 -1.98 -10.23 10.69
N SER A 382 -2.05 -11.50 11.07
CA SER A 382 -3.21 -12.06 11.80
C SER A 382 -3.44 -11.53 13.21
N THR A 383 -2.64 -10.57 13.68
CA THR A 383 -2.93 -9.80 14.90
C THR A 383 -4.16 -8.89 14.75
N ALA A 384 -4.60 -8.60 13.53
CA ALA A 384 -5.76 -7.79 13.22
C ALA A 384 -6.65 -8.47 12.19
N THR A 385 -7.97 -8.28 12.29
CA THR A 385 -8.95 -8.90 11.37
C THR A 385 -8.84 -8.38 9.94
N TRP A 386 -8.52 -7.11 9.78
CA TRP A 386 -8.32 -6.46 8.49
C TRP A 386 -6.84 -6.30 8.12
N GLY A 387 -5.96 -7.07 8.77
CA GLY A 387 -4.59 -7.30 8.31
C GLY A 387 -4.57 -8.14 7.04
N ILE A 388 -3.40 -8.31 6.45
CA ILE A 388 -3.23 -9.03 5.18
C ILE A 388 -2.35 -10.26 5.40
N LYS A 389 -2.76 -11.35 4.78
CA LYS A 389 -1.97 -12.57 4.65
C LYS A 389 -1.71 -12.85 3.18
N ALA A 390 -0.46 -13.07 2.81
CA ALA A 390 -0.07 -13.35 1.44
C ALA A 390 1.01 -14.44 1.38
N ASP A 391 0.94 -15.25 0.33
CA ASP A 391 1.94 -16.27 0.02
C ASP A 391 3.15 -15.67 -0.70
N LYS A 392 4.18 -16.49 -0.90
CA LYS A 392 5.39 -16.11 -1.64
C LYS A 392 5.04 -15.64 -3.05
N LYS A 393 5.72 -14.59 -3.53
CA LYS A 393 5.56 -14.05 -4.89
C LYS A 393 6.92 -13.78 -5.50
N THR A 394 7.07 -14.12 -6.78
CA THR A 394 8.27 -13.79 -7.55
C THR A 394 7.99 -12.62 -8.49
N TYR A 395 8.86 -11.64 -8.47
CA TYR A 395 8.88 -10.48 -9.36
C TYR A 395 10.10 -10.56 -10.25
N ARG A 396 9.97 -10.09 -11.48
CA ARG A 396 11.02 -10.09 -12.47
C ARG A 396 11.18 -8.70 -13.08
N ALA A 397 12.43 -8.32 -13.34
CA ALA A 397 12.77 -7.13 -14.11
C ALA A 397 13.84 -7.49 -15.12
N THR A 398 13.54 -7.38 -16.41
CA THR A 398 14.49 -7.52 -17.50
C THR A 398 14.68 -6.17 -18.15
N ASN A 399 15.92 -5.64 -18.14
CA ASN A 399 16.23 -4.34 -18.68
C ASN A 399 17.25 -4.48 -19.80
N PHE A 400 16.97 -3.82 -20.92
CA PHE A 400 17.94 -3.55 -21.96
C PHE A 400 18.48 -2.13 -21.75
N LEU A 401 19.78 -1.97 -21.86
CA LEU A 401 20.41 -0.68 -21.63
C LEU A 401 21.40 -0.33 -22.73
N VAL A 402 21.54 0.98 -22.94
CA VAL A 402 22.60 1.60 -23.71
C VAL A 402 23.30 2.59 -22.82
N GLY A 403 24.60 2.70 -22.95
CA GLY A 403 25.35 3.63 -22.12
C GLY A 403 26.70 4.02 -22.75
N ALA A 404 27.32 4.96 -22.10
CA ALA A 404 28.66 5.41 -22.43
C ALA A 404 29.40 5.82 -21.18
N ARG A 405 30.70 5.56 -21.16
CA ARG A 405 31.63 6.02 -20.14
C ARG A 405 32.68 6.92 -20.82
N ALA A 406 33.01 7.99 -20.15
CA ALA A 406 34.14 8.84 -20.52
C ALA A 406 35.18 8.80 -19.40
N GLU A 407 36.47 8.81 -19.75
CA GLU A 407 37.53 8.85 -18.78
C GLU A 407 38.59 9.89 -19.19
N TYR A 408 39.08 10.64 -18.22
CA TYR A 408 40.24 11.49 -18.34
C TYR A 408 41.36 10.92 -17.48
N VAL A 409 42.48 10.62 -18.09
CA VAL A 409 43.63 9.98 -17.44
C VAL A 409 44.76 11.03 -17.29
N ALA A 410 45.17 11.27 -16.06
CA ALA A 410 46.37 12.02 -15.71
C ALA A 410 47.38 11.11 -15.02
N ASP A 411 48.54 11.64 -14.65
CA ASP A 411 49.63 10.82 -14.11
C ASP A 411 49.25 9.87 -12.97
N LYS A 412 48.61 10.42 -11.93
CA LYS A 412 48.23 9.65 -10.74
C LYS A 412 46.73 9.63 -10.46
N TYR A 413 45.92 10.18 -11.33
CA TYR A 413 44.45 10.17 -11.13
C TYR A 413 43.70 9.97 -12.44
N LYS A 414 42.51 9.44 -12.31
CA LYS A 414 41.51 9.31 -13.39
C LYS A 414 40.19 9.93 -12.95
N LEU A 415 39.53 10.63 -13.87
CA LEU A 415 38.20 11.13 -13.72
C LEU A 415 37.25 10.34 -14.62
N TYR A 416 36.06 10.06 -14.16
CA TYR A 416 35.05 9.30 -14.88
C TYR A 416 33.75 10.08 -14.97
N ALA A 417 33.12 9.98 -16.12
CA ALA A 417 31.69 10.32 -16.27
C ALA A 417 30.98 9.17 -16.95
N SER A 418 29.75 8.95 -16.62
CA SER A 418 28.94 7.87 -17.23
C SER A 418 27.50 8.32 -17.41
N LEU A 419 26.89 7.85 -18.48
CA LEU A 419 25.49 8.00 -18.79
C LEU A 419 24.97 6.65 -19.28
N SER A 420 23.86 6.17 -18.73
CA SER A 420 23.17 5.01 -19.26
C SER A 420 21.66 5.17 -19.17
N HIS A 421 20.97 4.55 -20.11
CA HIS A 421 19.51 4.51 -20.15
C HIS A 421 19.06 3.08 -20.36
N SER A 422 18.10 2.64 -19.52
CA SER A 422 17.55 1.30 -19.57
C SER A 422 16.04 1.30 -19.73
N ILE A 423 15.53 0.27 -20.39
CA ILE A 423 14.11 0.03 -20.62
C ILE A 423 13.75 -1.33 -20.02
N ASN A 424 12.81 -1.34 -19.08
CA ASN A 424 12.24 -2.57 -18.53
C ASN A 424 11.21 -3.15 -19.51
N THR A 425 11.42 -4.40 -19.90
CA THR A 425 10.58 -5.12 -20.88
C THR A 425 9.59 -6.08 -20.21
N ASP A 426 9.69 -6.30 -18.90
CA ASP A 426 8.77 -7.15 -18.15
C ASP A 426 7.52 -6.42 -17.66
N LYS A 427 6.61 -7.20 -17.08
CA LYS A 427 5.48 -6.64 -16.33
C LYS A 427 6.00 -5.85 -15.13
N ARG A 428 5.67 -4.56 -15.11
CA ARG A 428 6.13 -3.62 -14.08
C ARG A 428 5.32 -3.66 -12.79
N ASP A 429 4.21 -4.39 -12.80
CA ASP A 429 3.27 -4.45 -11.68
C ASP A 429 3.87 -5.25 -10.52
N LEU A 430 3.95 -4.62 -9.34
CA LEU A 430 4.35 -5.24 -8.09
C LEU A 430 3.15 -5.70 -7.26
N ALA A 431 1.96 -5.75 -7.85
CA ALA A 431 0.77 -6.29 -7.21
C ALA A 431 0.97 -7.75 -6.79
N TYR A 432 0.25 -8.15 -5.76
CA TYR A 432 0.31 -9.50 -5.21
C TYR A 432 -1.09 -9.99 -4.85
N GLU A 433 -1.22 -11.31 -4.74
CA GLU A 433 -2.44 -11.96 -4.25
C GLU A 433 -2.31 -12.27 -2.77
N GLY A 434 -3.42 -12.14 -2.06
CA GLY A 434 -3.52 -12.39 -0.63
C GLY A 434 -4.98 -12.37 -0.18
N ARG A 435 -5.20 -12.20 1.10
CA ARG A 435 -6.53 -12.05 1.69
C ARG A 435 -6.45 -11.22 2.97
N PHE A 436 -7.57 -10.64 3.38
CA PHE A 436 -7.67 -10.16 4.75
C PHE A 436 -7.61 -11.34 5.72
N THR A 437 -6.95 -11.16 6.86
CA THR A 437 -6.72 -12.23 7.84
C THR A 437 -8.02 -12.77 8.45
N GLY A 438 -9.07 -11.93 8.52
CA GLY A 438 -10.40 -12.31 8.95
C GLY A 438 -11.32 -12.89 7.86
N SER A 439 -10.80 -13.14 6.64
CA SER A 439 -11.57 -13.62 5.50
C SER A 439 -10.83 -14.73 4.77
N SER A 440 -11.58 -15.63 4.12
CA SER A 440 -11.04 -16.65 3.21
C SER A 440 -11.00 -16.20 1.75
N VAL A 441 -11.54 -15.01 1.44
CA VAL A 441 -11.68 -14.52 0.06
C VAL A 441 -10.33 -14.09 -0.49
N ALA A 442 -9.89 -14.74 -1.57
CA ALA A 442 -8.68 -14.37 -2.30
C ALA A 442 -8.87 -13.03 -3.02
N GLN A 443 -7.88 -12.16 -2.91
CA GLN A 443 -7.92 -10.79 -3.40
C GLN A 443 -6.59 -10.39 -4.01
N LYS A 444 -6.63 -9.37 -4.87
CA LYS A 444 -5.43 -8.75 -5.43
C LYS A 444 -5.20 -7.39 -4.74
N TYR A 445 -3.97 -7.19 -4.31
CA TYR A 445 -3.52 -5.94 -3.71
C TYR A 445 -2.60 -5.22 -4.68
N TYR A 446 -2.93 -3.97 -4.95
CA TYR A 446 -2.21 -3.12 -5.91
C TYR A 446 -1.31 -2.15 -5.14
N GLY A 447 -0.35 -1.64 -5.84
CA GLY A 447 0.57 -0.63 -5.33
C GLY A 447 1.42 -0.09 -6.47
N VAL A 448 2.59 0.34 -6.11
CA VAL A 448 3.55 0.92 -7.03
C VAL A 448 3.94 -0.08 -8.13
N LYS A 449 4.32 0.47 -9.28
CA LYS A 449 4.88 -0.28 -10.40
C LYS A 449 6.36 0.03 -10.54
N GLN A 450 7.15 -0.91 -11.03
CA GLN A 450 8.52 -0.65 -11.45
C GLN A 450 8.55 0.42 -12.56
N ALA A 451 9.63 1.20 -12.60
CA ALA A 451 9.85 2.16 -13.69
C ALA A 451 9.98 1.45 -15.03
N LYS A 452 9.44 2.05 -16.09
CA LYS A 452 9.67 1.58 -17.47
C LYS A 452 11.05 1.97 -17.95
N ASN A 453 11.43 3.21 -17.70
CA ASN A 453 12.72 3.78 -18.12
C ASN A 453 13.48 4.24 -16.88
N THR A 454 14.79 3.98 -16.88
CA THR A 454 15.71 4.41 -15.83
C THR A 454 16.96 5.00 -16.47
N THR A 455 17.33 6.20 -16.06
CA THR A 455 18.56 6.87 -16.48
C THR A 455 19.51 6.98 -15.31
N TRP A 456 20.75 6.58 -15.50
CA TRP A 456 21.85 6.80 -14.57
C TRP A 456 22.82 7.82 -15.12
N ILE A 457 23.23 8.75 -14.27
CA ILE A 457 24.30 9.71 -14.51
C ILE A 457 25.32 9.54 -13.41
N GLY A 458 26.55 9.27 -13.73
CA GLY A 458 27.61 9.03 -12.76
C GLY A 458 28.85 9.86 -13.00
N PHE A 459 29.50 10.24 -11.91
CA PHE A 459 30.81 10.88 -11.89
C PHE A 459 31.69 10.16 -10.89
N GLY A 460 32.95 9.97 -11.21
CA GLY A 460 33.89 9.29 -10.34
C GLY A 460 35.31 9.81 -10.48
N ALA A 461 36.08 9.51 -9.47
CA ALA A 461 37.50 9.79 -9.44
C ALA A 461 38.26 8.62 -8.82
N PHE A 462 39.47 8.37 -9.35
CA PHE A 462 40.42 7.43 -8.78
C PHE A 462 41.76 8.16 -8.64
N ARG A 463 42.45 7.88 -7.52
CA ARG A 463 43.81 8.36 -7.29
C ARG A 463 44.72 7.21 -6.91
N GLU A 464 45.80 7.06 -7.64
CA GLU A 464 46.92 6.20 -7.27
C GLU A 464 47.74 6.88 -6.16
N ILE A 465 47.83 6.22 -5.01
CA ILE A 465 48.68 6.68 -3.90
C ILE A 465 50.05 6.04 -3.99
N THR A 466 50.10 4.74 -4.28
CA THR A 466 51.29 3.99 -4.62
C THR A 466 50.99 3.11 -5.84
N PRO A 467 51.98 2.52 -6.52
CA PRO A 467 51.72 1.60 -7.64
C PRO A 467 50.81 0.42 -7.29
N ALA A 468 50.73 0.06 -5.99
CA ALA A 468 49.91 -1.04 -5.49
C ALA A 468 48.60 -0.59 -4.79
N PHE A 469 48.48 0.70 -4.42
CA PHE A 469 47.36 1.17 -3.61
C PHE A 469 46.72 2.44 -4.22
N GLY A 470 45.41 2.43 -4.29
CA GLY A 470 44.63 3.54 -4.76
C GLY A 470 43.32 3.76 -3.95
N VAL A 471 42.81 4.97 -4.07
CA VAL A 471 41.53 5.40 -3.47
C VAL A 471 40.61 5.89 -4.56
N TYR A 472 39.30 5.74 -4.35
CA TYR A 472 38.30 6.17 -5.32
C TYR A 472 37.03 6.69 -4.67
N GLY A 473 36.23 7.40 -5.43
CA GLY A 473 34.90 7.85 -5.08
C GLY A 473 34.03 8.03 -6.31
N ASN A 474 32.73 7.79 -6.15
CA ASN A 474 31.74 7.98 -7.19
C ASN A 474 30.49 8.64 -6.58
N ILE A 475 29.80 9.41 -7.42
CA ILE A 475 28.45 9.87 -7.18
C ILE A 475 27.61 9.49 -8.39
N ASP A 476 26.52 8.81 -8.13
CA ASP A 476 25.59 8.31 -9.14
C ASP A 476 24.18 8.81 -8.87
N PHE A 477 23.50 9.30 -9.90
CA PHE A 477 22.14 9.77 -9.87
C PHE A 477 21.28 8.84 -10.72
N ARG A 478 20.18 8.35 -10.13
CA ARG A 478 19.17 7.55 -10.82
C ARG A 478 17.89 8.36 -10.97
N ILE A 479 17.36 8.40 -12.19
CA ILE A 479 16.14 9.09 -12.55
C ILE A 479 15.22 8.08 -13.23
N GLU A 480 14.01 7.93 -12.70
CA GLU A 480 13.03 6.95 -13.17
C GLU A 480 11.82 7.65 -13.82
N SER A 481 11.24 7.01 -14.85
CA SER A 481 10.06 7.52 -15.56
C SER A 481 8.80 7.66 -14.70
N ASN A 482 8.72 6.96 -13.57
CA ASN A 482 7.66 7.06 -12.57
C ASN A 482 7.93 8.16 -11.51
N LYS A 483 8.84 9.11 -11.81
CA LYS A 483 9.28 10.20 -10.94
C LYS A 483 10.07 9.75 -9.70
N GLY A 484 10.47 8.49 -9.60
CA GLY A 484 11.44 8.00 -8.64
C GLY A 484 12.82 8.60 -8.95
N ARG A 485 13.60 8.86 -7.93
CA ARG A 485 14.97 9.35 -8.05
C ARG A 485 15.79 8.96 -6.84
N ASP A 486 17.08 8.75 -7.09
CA ASP A 486 18.02 8.37 -6.06
C ASP A 486 19.38 9.01 -6.31
N SER A 487 20.14 9.23 -5.26
CA SER A 487 21.54 9.68 -5.31
C SER A 487 22.36 8.78 -4.43
N VAL A 488 23.40 8.17 -4.99
CA VAL A 488 24.27 7.23 -4.29
C VAL A 488 25.70 7.72 -4.36
N ILE A 489 26.36 7.77 -3.23
CA ILE A 489 27.80 8.05 -3.12
C ILE A 489 28.48 6.76 -2.68
N SER A 490 29.54 6.39 -3.37
CA SER A 490 30.44 5.32 -2.97
C SER A 490 31.88 5.83 -2.88
N THR A 491 32.60 5.34 -1.90
CA THR A 491 34.01 5.63 -1.73
C THR A 491 34.74 4.39 -1.29
N GLY A 492 35.98 4.24 -1.69
CA GLY A 492 36.69 3.02 -1.36
C GLY A 492 38.18 3.05 -1.65
N ILE A 493 38.77 1.90 -1.42
CA ILE A 493 40.20 1.63 -1.58
C ILE A 493 40.39 0.36 -2.41
N GLN A 494 41.50 0.31 -3.12
CA GLN A 494 41.91 -0.92 -3.81
C GLN A 494 43.43 -1.13 -3.64
N TYR A 495 43.80 -2.38 -3.49
CA TYR A 495 45.19 -2.80 -3.29
C TYR A 495 45.50 -4.03 -4.14
N ARG A 496 46.60 -3.96 -4.86
CA ARG A 496 47.12 -5.04 -5.71
C ARG A 496 48.35 -5.64 -5.09
N PHE A 497 48.40 -6.96 -5.02
CA PHE A 497 49.52 -7.74 -4.48
C PHE A 497 49.84 -8.97 -5.32
#